data_dd8c117236602336efe4b9c3eaddbe20
#
_entry.id   dd8c117236602336efe4b9c3eaddbe20
#
_cell.length_a   1.000
_cell.length_b   1.000
_cell.length_c   1.000
_cell.angle_alpha   90.00
_cell.angle_beta   90.00
_cell.angle_gamma   90.00
#
_symmetry.space_group_name_H-M   'P 1'
#
loop_
_entity.id
_entity.type
_entity.pdbx_description
1 polymer ?
#
loop_
_entity_poly.entity_id
_entity_poly.type
_entity_poly.pdbx_seq_one_letter_code
_entity_poly.pdbx_strand_id
1 'polypeptide(L)'
;MKRVGVIGGGQLAWMMGDAAKKLGVKLVVQTPSESDPAVSIAQDTVFAAIDDAKATEILAQKSDVITFENEFVDLNALSLLANQGVSFRPRLEALLPLLDKYHQRCYLRDLGLPVPQFFAVDNIDNLAEIEHLDFPVVLKSRRHGYDGQGTFIIQDLASLQQKLSPTATQSQYLIEEFVSFERELAVIAARSVNGEVVIYPVVETQQEQQVCRRVIAPADITPNQAKQSEAIARTLLNSLEAVGVFGIELFLTTDGKVLVNEIAPRTHNSGHFSIDACETSQFEQHLRAVCGLALGNPELHCKKAVMVNLLGYENSHSDYQSKRQQLAAIPQATVHWYGKTESRPGRKLGHVTVLLDAHNQEAANDLAHTIESIWYPS
;
A
#
# COMPACT_ATOMS: atom_id res chain seq x y z
N MET A 1 29.32 0.50 -0.10
CA MET A 1 28.06 0.35 0.66
C MET A 1 27.08 1.31 0.03
N LYS A 2 25.95 0.82 -0.50
CA LYS A 2 24.95 1.69 -1.15
C LYS A 2 24.18 2.53 -0.13
N ARG A 3 23.88 3.77 -0.52
CA ARG A 3 23.05 4.70 0.25
C ARG A 3 21.73 4.89 -0.52
N VAL A 4 20.62 4.62 0.13
CA VAL A 4 19.28 4.77 -0.44
C VAL A 4 18.61 5.95 0.22
N GLY A 5 18.25 6.95 -0.57
CA GLY A 5 17.40 8.06 -0.17
C GLY A 5 15.95 7.61 -0.17
N VAL A 6 15.21 7.90 0.90
CA VAL A 6 13.79 7.57 1.02
C VAL A 6 12.99 8.86 1.20
N ILE A 7 12.08 9.15 0.28
CA ILE A 7 11.13 10.26 0.44
C ILE A 7 9.94 9.75 1.24
N GLY A 8 9.80 10.26 2.46
CA GLY A 8 8.85 9.83 3.47
C GLY A 8 9.53 9.17 4.67
N GLY A 9 9.12 9.53 5.88
CA GLY A 9 9.70 9.06 7.15
C GLY A 9 8.75 8.23 8.00
N GLY A 10 7.65 7.76 7.44
CA GLY A 10 6.63 7.00 8.15
C GLY A 10 7.04 5.55 8.49
N GLN A 11 6.04 4.74 8.84
CA GLN A 11 6.28 3.35 9.25
C GLN A 11 6.82 2.46 8.12
N LEU A 12 6.49 2.74 6.85
CA LEU A 12 7.00 1.91 5.74
C LEU A 12 8.50 2.11 5.55
N ALA A 13 8.99 3.34 5.67
CA ALA A 13 10.41 3.62 5.67
C ALA A 13 11.10 3.03 6.92
N TRP A 14 10.48 3.14 8.09
CA TRP A 14 11.00 2.56 9.34
C TRP A 14 11.19 1.04 9.23
N MET A 15 10.23 0.32 8.67
CA MET A 15 10.31 -1.14 8.47
C MET A 15 11.39 -1.56 7.46
N MET A 16 11.94 -0.65 6.67
CA MET A 16 13.12 -0.93 5.84
C MET A 16 14.41 -1.08 6.68
N GLY A 17 14.42 -0.63 7.95
CA GLY A 17 15.63 -0.54 8.78
C GLY A 17 16.36 -1.86 8.98
N ASP A 18 15.65 -2.93 9.34
CA ASP A 18 16.27 -4.25 9.56
C ASP A 18 16.72 -4.90 8.25
N ALA A 19 15.96 -4.73 7.19
CA ALA A 19 16.36 -5.14 5.85
C ALA A 19 17.62 -4.39 5.38
N ALA A 20 17.71 -3.09 5.65
CA ALA A 20 18.88 -2.28 5.33
C ALA A 20 20.14 -2.77 6.09
N LYS A 21 20.01 -3.07 7.38
CA LYS A 21 21.10 -3.66 8.18
C LYS A 21 21.55 -5.00 7.59
N LYS A 22 20.59 -5.92 7.28
CA LYS A 22 20.86 -7.23 6.70
C LYS A 22 21.61 -7.12 5.36
N LEU A 23 21.24 -6.15 4.52
CA LEU A 23 21.84 -5.95 3.20
C LEU A 23 23.09 -5.05 3.20
N GLY A 24 23.47 -4.48 4.34
CA GLY A 24 24.56 -3.51 4.43
C GLY A 24 24.27 -2.21 3.65
N VAL A 25 22.99 -1.82 3.55
CA VAL A 25 22.52 -0.59 2.91
C VAL A 25 22.36 0.50 3.97
N LYS A 26 22.64 1.74 3.63
CA LYS A 26 22.41 2.89 4.49
C LYS A 26 21.20 3.66 4.00
N LEU A 27 20.29 4.03 4.91
CA LEU A 27 19.13 4.83 4.61
C LEU A 27 19.38 6.29 4.95
N VAL A 28 18.99 7.17 4.03
CA VAL A 28 18.89 8.63 4.26
C VAL A 28 17.44 9.01 4.03
N VAL A 29 16.82 9.70 4.94
CA VAL A 29 15.37 9.94 4.92
C VAL A 29 15.06 11.42 4.76
N GLN A 30 14.11 11.76 3.87
CA GLN A 30 13.51 13.09 3.81
C GLN A 30 12.14 13.04 4.48
N THR A 31 11.94 13.84 5.54
CA THR A 31 10.70 13.85 6.31
C THR A 31 10.50 15.18 7.01
N PRO A 32 9.25 15.65 7.21
CA PRO A 32 9.01 16.95 7.86
C PRO A 32 9.22 16.95 9.36
N SER A 33 9.24 15.78 10.03
CA SER A 33 9.22 15.72 11.49
C SER A 33 10.33 14.86 12.08
N GLU A 34 10.98 15.37 13.12
CA GLU A 34 11.95 14.63 13.92
C GLU A 34 11.32 13.43 14.66
N SER A 35 10.00 13.48 14.89
CA SER A 35 9.24 12.40 15.55
C SER A 35 8.80 11.29 14.60
N ASP A 36 9.09 11.38 13.31
CA ASP A 36 8.75 10.34 12.35
C ASP A 36 9.56 9.06 12.59
N PRO A 37 8.91 7.88 12.53
CA PRO A 37 9.54 6.63 12.93
C PRO A 37 10.88 6.34 12.24
N ALA A 38 11.01 6.65 10.95
CA ALA A 38 12.20 6.34 10.17
C ALA A 38 13.44 7.17 10.56
N VAL A 39 13.27 8.29 11.26
CA VAL A 39 14.40 9.08 11.78
C VAL A 39 15.29 8.22 12.70
N SER A 40 14.68 7.33 13.48
CA SER A 40 15.39 6.46 14.43
C SER A 40 16.31 5.41 13.77
N ILE A 41 16.09 5.09 12.50
CA ILE A 41 16.85 4.06 11.76
C ILE A 41 17.68 4.65 10.63
N ALA A 42 17.50 5.91 10.31
CA ALA A 42 18.23 6.60 9.25
C ALA A 42 19.68 6.89 9.69
N GLN A 43 20.61 6.78 8.75
CA GLN A 43 21.98 7.25 8.98
C GLN A 43 22.07 8.78 8.98
N ASP A 44 21.21 9.40 8.19
CA ASP A 44 21.11 10.85 8.05
C ASP A 44 19.68 11.23 7.66
N THR A 45 19.26 12.44 7.98
CA THR A 45 17.89 12.90 7.73
C THR A 45 17.92 14.31 7.12
N VAL A 46 17.08 14.52 6.11
CA VAL A 46 16.80 15.83 5.53
C VAL A 46 15.41 16.24 6.02
N PHE A 47 15.37 17.20 6.95
CA PHE A 47 14.10 17.67 7.52
C PHE A 47 13.43 18.67 6.58
N ALA A 48 12.44 18.19 5.81
CA ALA A 48 11.62 18.97 4.89
C ALA A 48 10.36 18.21 4.49
N ALA A 49 9.39 18.91 3.93
CA ALA A 49 8.20 18.30 3.33
C ALA A 49 8.59 17.31 2.20
N ILE A 50 7.77 16.29 1.99
CA ILE A 50 8.04 15.24 1.00
C ILE A 50 7.93 15.73 -0.45
N ASP A 51 7.25 16.83 -0.69
CA ASP A 51 7.10 17.51 -1.98
C ASP A 51 8.12 18.65 -2.20
N ASP A 52 9.03 18.89 -1.24
CA ASP A 52 10.12 19.86 -1.38
C ASP A 52 11.26 19.29 -2.25
N ALA A 53 11.26 19.65 -3.54
CA ALA A 53 12.26 19.21 -4.49
C ALA A 53 13.68 19.73 -4.19
N LYS A 54 13.82 20.89 -3.52
CA LYS A 54 15.15 21.39 -3.10
C LYS A 54 15.75 20.53 -2.01
N ALA A 55 14.91 20.08 -1.07
CA ALA A 55 15.32 19.11 -0.06
C ALA A 55 15.66 17.76 -0.70
N THR A 56 14.91 17.34 -1.72
CA THR A 56 15.22 16.12 -2.47
C THR A 56 16.55 16.23 -3.23
N GLU A 57 16.96 17.41 -3.69
CA GLU A 57 18.29 17.64 -4.24
C GLU A 57 19.38 17.38 -3.18
N ILE A 58 19.18 17.83 -1.95
CA ILE A 58 20.09 17.55 -0.83
C ILE A 58 20.11 16.05 -0.51
N LEU A 59 18.93 15.39 -0.54
CA LEU A 59 18.83 13.94 -0.37
C LEU A 59 19.61 13.20 -1.45
N ALA A 60 19.54 13.65 -2.71
CA ALA A 60 20.26 13.08 -3.84
C ALA A 60 21.78 13.17 -3.69
N GLN A 61 22.31 14.27 -3.16
CA GLN A 61 23.75 14.43 -2.89
C GLN A 61 24.26 13.44 -1.82
N LYS A 62 23.36 12.96 -0.96
CA LYS A 62 23.67 12.01 0.13
C LYS A 62 23.38 10.55 -0.23
N SER A 63 22.79 10.29 -1.40
CA SER A 63 22.25 8.98 -1.78
C SER A 63 22.73 8.56 -3.17
N ASP A 64 22.82 7.25 -3.41
CA ASP A 64 23.16 6.69 -4.72
C ASP A 64 21.91 6.42 -5.58
N VAL A 65 20.74 6.31 -4.93
CA VAL A 65 19.43 6.11 -5.53
C VAL A 65 18.35 6.62 -4.57
N ILE A 66 17.27 7.16 -5.10
CA ILE A 66 16.11 7.63 -4.32
C ILE A 66 14.92 6.72 -4.58
N THR A 67 14.21 6.38 -3.50
CA THR A 67 12.93 5.66 -3.53
C THR A 67 11.87 6.37 -2.68
N PHE A 68 10.66 5.82 -2.67
CA PHE A 68 9.48 6.46 -2.10
C PHE A 68 8.87 5.60 -1.01
N GLU A 69 8.57 6.20 0.12
CA GLU A 69 7.68 5.67 1.13
C GLU A 69 6.26 6.20 0.95
N ASN A 70 6.15 7.34 0.27
CA ASN A 70 4.92 8.04 0.00
C ASN A 70 4.94 8.55 -1.45
N GLU A 71 3.83 8.42 -2.14
CA GLU A 71 3.66 8.81 -3.55
C GLU A 71 3.21 10.27 -3.75
N PHE A 72 2.87 11.01 -2.69
CA PHE A 72 2.38 12.40 -2.81
C PHE A 72 3.51 13.41 -3.00
N VAL A 73 4.28 13.24 -4.07
CA VAL A 73 5.43 14.04 -4.45
C VAL A 73 5.13 14.94 -5.65
N ASP A 74 5.89 16.03 -5.80
CA ASP A 74 5.84 16.87 -7.01
C ASP A 74 6.68 16.26 -8.14
N LEU A 75 6.04 15.43 -8.98
CA LEU A 75 6.73 14.79 -10.11
C LEU A 75 7.35 15.78 -11.08
N ASN A 76 6.74 16.97 -11.29
CA ASN A 76 7.27 17.95 -12.23
C ASN A 76 8.60 18.51 -11.72
N ALA A 77 8.65 18.85 -10.44
CA ALA A 77 9.87 19.34 -9.82
C ALA A 77 10.94 18.24 -9.73
N LEU A 78 10.56 17.01 -9.40
CA LEU A 78 11.49 15.87 -9.36
C LEU A 78 12.02 15.50 -10.75
N SER A 79 11.26 15.71 -11.82
CA SER A 79 11.72 15.46 -13.19
C SER A 79 12.91 16.32 -13.58
N LEU A 80 13.02 17.54 -13.03
CA LEU A 80 14.20 18.38 -13.23
C LEU A 80 15.46 17.75 -12.61
N LEU A 81 15.33 17.13 -11.45
CA LEU A 81 16.46 16.42 -10.80
C LEU A 81 16.79 15.13 -11.56
N ALA A 82 15.80 14.40 -12.07
CA ALA A 82 16.04 13.22 -12.91
C ALA A 82 16.81 13.57 -14.19
N ASN A 83 16.47 14.69 -14.84
CA ASN A 83 17.19 15.21 -16.01
C ASN A 83 18.63 15.63 -15.70
N GLN A 84 18.95 15.93 -14.44
CA GLN A 84 20.31 16.21 -13.95
C GLN A 84 21.05 14.93 -13.54
N GLY A 85 20.45 13.74 -13.72
CA GLY A 85 21.07 12.45 -13.45
C GLY A 85 20.77 11.85 -12.10
N VAL A 86 19.83 12.41 -11.32
CA VAL A 86 19.36 11.78 -10.07
C VAL A 86 18.59 10.50 -10.38
N SER A 87 18.99 9.39 -9.78
CA SER A 87 18.39 8.08 -9.98
C SER A 87 17.20 7.88 -9.06
N PHE A 88 15.99 7.80 -9.62
CA PHE A 88 14.76 7.42 -8.91
C PHE A 88 14.38 5.99 -9.22
N ARG A 89 13.95 5.23 -8.20
CA ARG A 89 13.44 3.86 -8.34
C ARG A 89 12.22 3.65 -7.44
N PRO A 90 11.02 3.50 -8.00
CA PRO A 90 10.70 3.48 -9.44
C PRO A 90 11.01 4.79 -10.16
N ARG A 91 11.17 4.73 -11.50
CA ARG A 91 11.33 5.91 -12.34
C ARG A 91 10.08 6.79 -12.24
N LEU A 92 10.25 8.11 -12.39
CA LEU A 92 9.12 9.04 -12.25
C LEU A 92 8.03 8.81 -13.31
N GLU A 93 8.41 8.37 -14.51
CA GLU A 93 7.50 8.02 -15.60
C GLU A 93 6.62 6.82 -15.23
N ALA A 94 7.12 5.88 -14.42
CA ALA A 94 6.34 4.75 -13.92
C ALA A 94 5.31 5.16 -12.84
N LEU A 95 5.58 6.27 -12.14
CA LEU A 95 4.65 6.82 -11.14
C LEU A 95 3.53 7.63 -11.78
N LEU A 96 3.83 8.33 -12.87
CA LEU A 96 2.93 9.30 -13.49
C LEU A 96 1.49 8.77 -13.73
N PRO A 97 1.29 7.57 -14.33
CA PRO A 97 -0.05 7.04 -14.54
C PRO A 97 -0.73 6.58 -13.24
N LEU A 98 -0.01 6.48 -12.12
CA LEU A 98 -0.53 5.88 -10.88
C LEU A 98 -0.98 6.92 -9.83
N LEU A 99 -0.53 8.16 -9.94
CA LEU A 99 -0.80 9.20 -8.92
C LEU A 99 -2.19 9.83 -9.01
N ASP A 100 -2.92 9.58 -10.07
CA ASP A 100 -4.28 10.03 -10.29
C ASP A 100 -5.15 8.80 -10.58
N LYS A 101 -6.18 8.56 -9.79
CA LYS A 101 -7.01 7.35 -9.89
C LYS A 101 -7.69 7.20 -11.27
N TYR A 102 -8.06 8.31 -11.92
CA TYR A 102 -8.62 8.25 -13.28
C TYR A 102 -7.55 7.86 -14.30
N HIS A 103 -6.36 8.45 -14.23
CA HIS A 103 -5.25 8.06 -15.10
C HIS A 103 -4.82 6.61 -14.86
N GLN A 104 -4.84 6.17 -13.61
CA GLN A 104 -4.55 4.77 -13.26
C GLN A 104 -5.56 3.82 -13.91
N ARG A 105 -6.86 4.15 -13.86
CA ARG A 105 -7.91 3.35 -14.53
C ARG A 105 -7.74 3.31 -16.05
N CYS A 106 -7.47 4.46 -16.68
CA CYS A 106 -7.21 4.54 -18.12
C CYS A 106 -6.01 3.66 -18.50
N TYR A 107 -4.91 3.79 -17.78
CA TYR A 107 -3.70 3.01 -18.02
C TYR A 107 -3.94 1.50 -17.92
N LEU A 108 -4.65 1.05 -16.88
CA LEU A 108 -4.98 -0.36 -16.68
C LEU A 108 -5.89 -0.90 -17.79
N ARG A 109 -6.94 -0.14 -18.15
CA ARG A 109 -7.85 -0.47 -19.26
C ARG A 109 -7.08 -0.61 -20.58
N ASP A 110 -6.20 0.35 -20.86
CA ASP A 110 -5.43 0.37 -22.12
C ASP A 110 -4.41 -0.77 -22.20
N LEU A 111 -3.99 -1.34 -21.04
CA LEU A 111 -3.24 -2.59 -20.96
C LEU A 111 -4.11 -3.84 -21.10
N GLY A 112 -5.44 -3.71 -21.21
CA GLY A 112 -6.37 -4.83 -21.20
C GLY A 112 -6.51 -5.52 -19.85
N LEU A 113 -6.10 -4.87 -18.75
CA LEU A 113 -6.28 -5.40 -17.41
C LEU A 113 -7.72 -5.15 -16.93
N PRO A 114 -8.31 -6.11 -16.20
CA PRO A 114 -9.68 -6.00 -15.74
C PRO A 114 -9.81 -4.95 -14.63
N VAL A 115 -10.64 -3.96 -14.89
CA VAL A 115 -10.98 -2.87 -13.96
C VAL A 115 -12.49 -2.67 -13.90
N PRO A 116 -13.04 -2.12 -12.80
CA PRO A 116 -14.43 -1.66 -12.77
C PRO A 116 -14.72 -0.66 -13.87
N GLN A 117 -15.97 -0.57 -14.33
CA GLN A 117 -16.38 0.52 -15.21
C GLN A 117 -16.19 1.86 -14.49
N PHE A 118 -15.73 2.86 -15.22
CA PHE A 118 -15.37 4.14 -14.61
C PHE A 118 -15.59 5.33 -15.54
N PHE A 119 -15.84 6.51 -14.93
CA PHE A 119 -16.06 7.77 -15.61
C PHE A 119 -15.35 8.90 -14.87
N ALA A 120 -14.75 9.85 -15.60
CA ALA A 120 -14.26 11.08 -15.00
C ALA A 120 -15.44 12.05 -14.79
N VAL A 121 -15.43 12.75 -13.66
CA VAL A 121 -16.35 13.85 -13.43
C VAL A 121 -15.53 15.12 -13.29
N ASP A 122 -15.37 15.81 -14.41
CA ASP A 122 -14.63 17.07 -14.44
C ASP A 122 -15.55 18.28 -14.23
N ASN A 123 -16.89 18.12 -14.48
CA ASN A 123 -17.89 19.15 -14.30
C ASN A 123 -19.29 18.56 -14.12
N ILE A 124 -20.13 19.21 -13.31
CA ILE A 124 -21.54 18.81 -13.06
C ILE A 124 -22.38 18.90 -14.35
N ASP A 125 -21.94 19.67 -15.35
CA ASP A 125 -22.68 19.87 -16.60
C ASP A 125 -22.72 18.62 -17.49
N ASN A 126 -21.90 17.57 -17.20
CA ASN A 126 -21.91 16.27 -17.90
C ASN A 126 -22.92 15.27 -17.29
N LEU A 127 -23.95 15.75 -16.61
CA LEU A 127 -25.00 14.93 -15.97
C LEU A 127 -25.69 13.95 -16.92
N ALA A 128 -25.72 14.21 -18.24
CA ALA A 128 -26.32 13.32 -19.22
C ALA A 128 -25.66 11.92 -19.26
N GLU A 129 -24.37 11.83 -18.95
CA GLU A 129 -23.67 10.53 -18.82
C GLU A 129 -23.98 9.84 -17.48
N ILE A 130 -24.36 10.62 -16.47
CA ILE A 130 -24.62 10.16 -15.09
C ILE A 130 -26.07 9.66 -14.92
N GLU A 131 -27.02 10.14 -15.76
CA GLU A 131 -28.43 9.72 -15.70
C GLU A 131 -28.65 8.21 -15.99
N HIS A 132 -27.66 7.55 -16.62
CA HIS A 132 -27.72 6.14 -16.97
C HIS A 132 -26.91 5.23 -16.04
N LEU A 133 -26.41 5.76 -14.91
CA LEU A 133 -25.66 4.96 -13.94
C LEU A 133 -26.58 4.02 -13.15
N ASP A 134 -26.16 2.77 -13.05
CA ASP A 134 -26.75 1.80 -12.14
C ASP A 134 -26.25 2.06 -10.72
N PHE A 135 -27.13 2.56 -9.84
CA PHE A 135 -26.79 2.78 -8.43
C PHE A 135 -26.89 1.50 -7.60
N PRO A 136 -26.05 1.38 -6.53
CA PRO A 136 -25.09 2.33 -6.02
C PRO A 136 -23.85 2.47 -6.91
N VAL A 137 -23.17 3.63 -6.83
CA VAL A 137 -21.86 3.88 -7.45
C VAL A 137 -20.83 4.27 -6.40
N VAL A 138 -19.54 4.18 -6.76
CA VAL A 138 -18.44 4.61 -5.89
C VAL A 138 -17.83 5.89 -6.44
N LEU A 139 -17.89 6.95 -5.64
CA LEU A 139 -17.25 8.24 -5.95
C LEU A 139 -15.92 8.31 -5.23
N LYS A 140 -14.80 8.47 -5.98
CA LYS A 140 -13.45 8.55 -5.43
C LYS A 140 -12.81 9.89 -5.76
N SER A 141 -12.16 10.52 -4.79
CA SER A 141 -11.24 11.63 -5.07
C SER A 141 -10.09 11.12 -5.93
N ARG A 142 -9.77 11.80 -7.02
CA ARG A 142 -8.72 11.36 -7.97
C ARG A 142 -7.34 11.36 -7.35
N ARG A 143 -7.07 12.26 -6.40
CA ARG A 143 -5.78 12.39 -5.72
C ARG A 143 -5.95 12.51 -4.22
N HIS A 144 -4.90 12.21 -3.47
CA HIS A 144 -4.82 12.35 -2.00
C HIS A 144 -5.83 11.51 -1.19
N GLY A 145 -6.46 10.51 -1.82
CA GLY A 145 -7.31 9.54 -1.11
C GLY A 145 -6.47 8.34 -0.63
N TYR A 146 -6.58 7.98 0.64
CA TYR A 146 -5.93 6.81 1.25
C TYR A 146 -6.76 6.31 2.44
N ASP A 147 -6.66 5.03 2.78
CA ASP A 147 -7.36 4.41 3.92
C ASP A 147 -8.85 4.80 3.97
N GLY A 148 -9.55 4.72 2.81
CA GLY A 148 -10.98 5.08 2.66
C GLY A 148 -11.29 6.58 2.61
N GLN A 149 -10.31 7.44 2.88
CA GLN A 149 -10.53 8.89 2.76
C GLN A 149 -10.71 9.28 1.28
N GLY A 150 -11.78 10.03 1.00
CA GLY A 150 -12.12 10.43 -0.35
C GLY A 150 -12.85 9.37 -1.18
N THR A 151 -13.29 8.27 -0.57
CA THR A 151 -14.12 7.22 -1.19
C THR A 151 -15.52 7.24 -0.58
N PHE A 152 -16.56 7.36 -1.43
CA PHE A 152 -17.96 7.48 -1.00
C PHE A 152 -18.83 6.51 -1.80
N ILE A 153 -19.64 5.71 -1.10
CA ILE A 153 -20.67 4.89 -1.73
C ILE A 153 -21.91 5.77 -1.87
N ILE A 154 -22.35 5.99 -3.08
CA ILE A 154 -23.46 6.88 -3.44
C ILE A 154 -24.66 6.04 -3.87
N GLN A 155 -25.77 6.20 -3.17
CA GLN A 155 -26.95 5.34 -3.33
C GLN A 155 -27.91 5.79 -4.44
N ASP A 156 -27.87 7.09 -4.81
CA ASP A 156 -28.81 7.68 -5.77
C ASP A 156 -28.26 8.95 -6.40
N LEU A 157 -28.92 9.40 -7.47
CA LEU A 157 -28.53 10.58 -8.24
C LEU A 157 -28.55 11.86 -7.41
N ALA A 158 -29.53 12.01 -6.50
CA ALA A 158 -29.64 13.23 -5.68
C ALA A 158 -28.45 13.38 -4.72
N SER A 159 -28.04 12.29 -4.08
CA SER A 159 -26.84 12.23 -3.23
C SER A 159 -25.57 12.52 -4.03
N LEU A 160 -25.48 12.02 -5.26
CA LEU A 160 -24.35 12.30 -6.16
C LEU A 160 -24.27 13.79 -6.50
N GLN A 161 -25.40 14.39 -6.91
CA GLN A 161 -25.50 15.81 -7.23
C GLN A 161 -25.13 16.70 -6.04
N GLN A 162 -25.62 16.35 -4.85
CA GLN A 162 -25.26 17.06 -3.61
C GLN A 162 -23.75 17.02 -3.34
N LYS A 163 -23.11 15.86 -3.55
CA LYS A 163 -21.69 15.67 -3.30
C LYS A 163 -20.81 16.39 -4.32
N LEU A 164 -21.26 16.48 -5.57
CA LEU A 164 -20.56 17.14 -6.66
C LEU A 164 -20.86 18.65 -6.75
N SER A 165 -21.72 19.20 -5.88
CA SER A 165 -22.09 20.61 -5.89
C SER A 165 -20.85 21.54 -5.86
N PRO A 166 -20.82 22.65 -6.64
CA PRO A 166 -19.69 23.58 -6.73
C PRO A 166 -19.26 24.20 -5.40
N THR A 167 -20.16 24.20 -4.42
CA THR A 167 -19.87 24.67 -3.06
C THR A 167 -19.10 23.66 -2.23
N ALA A 168 -19.01 22.40 -2.69
CA ALA A 168 -18.43 21.31 -1.89
C ALA A 168 -16.92 21.18 -2.04
N THR A 169 -16.32 21.36 -3.22
CA THR A 169 -14.85 21.30 -3.37
C THR A 169 -14.35 21.62 -4.78
N GLN A 170 -13.08 22.07 -4.89
CA GLN A 170 -12.28 22.11 -6.13
C GLN A 170 -11.73 20.72 -6.50
N SER A 171 -12.23 19.64 -5.89
CA SER A 171 -11.69 18.29 -6.08
C SER A 171 -12.24 17.65 -7.34
N GLN A 172 -11.36 17.08 -8.16
CA GLN A 172 -11.74 16.23 -9.27
C GLN A 172 -12.12 14.86 -8.75
N TYR A 173 -13.19 14.26 -9.30
CA TYR A 173 -13.69 12.97 -8.90
C TYR A 173 -13.64 11.94 -10.05
N LEU A 174 -13.59 10.68 -9.65
CA LEU A 174 -13.82 9.51 -10.46
C LEU A 174 -15.07 8.81 -9.94
N ILE A 175 -15.99 8.45 -10.83
CA ILE A 175 -17.09 7.54 -10.53
C ILE A 175 -16.73 6.16 -11.04
N GLU A 176 -16.96 5.14 -10.22
CA GLU A 176 -16.82 3.73 -10.57
C GLU A 176 -18.12 2.98 -10.30
N GLU A 177 -18.37 1.91 -11.07
CA GLU A 177 -19.42 0.97 -10.71
C GLU A 177 -19.18 0.40 -9.31
N PHE A 178 -20.25 0.13 -8.60
CA PHE A 178 -20.16 -0.59 -7.33
C PHE A 178 -19.95 -2.07 -7.60
N VAL A 179 -18.72 -2.55 -7.38
CA VAL A 179 -18.38 -3.95 -7.56
C VAL A 179 -18.94 -4.77 -6.41
N SER A 180 -19.83 -5.72 -6.73
CA SER A 180 -20.26 -6.76 -5.77
C SER A 180 -19.15 -7.81 -5.71
N PHE A 181 -18.35 -7.79 -4.66
CA PHE A 181 -17.24 -8.73 -4.48
C PHE A 181 -17.50 -9.73 -3.33
N GLU A 182 -16.94 -10.93 -3.48
CA GLU A 182 -16.91 -11.94 -2.43
C GLU A 182 -15.78 -11.65 -1.44
N ARG A 183 -14.62 -11.23 -1.93
CA ARG A 183 -13.41 -10.96 -1.14
C ARG A 183 -12.62 -9.80 -1.73
N GLU A 184 -11.93 -9.10 -0.86
CA GLU A 184 -10.82 -8.23 -1.27
C GLU A 184 -9.53 -9.04 -1.19
N LEU A 185 -8.72 -8.93 -2.24
CA LEU A 185 -7.43 -9.59 -2.34
C LEU A 185 -6.33 -8.54 -2.50
N ALA A 186 -5.11 -8.93 -2.19
CA ALA A 186 -3.95 -8.14 -2.56
C ALA A 186 -2.81 -9.04 -3.01
N VAL A 187 -1.97 -8.51 -3.89
CA VAL A 187 -0.73 -9.14 -4.31
C VAL A 187 0.42 -8.14 -4.21
N ILE A 188 1.51 -8.57 -3.61
CA ILE A 188 2.76 -7.82 -3.59
C ILE A 188 3.65 -8.37 -4.69
N ALA A 189 4.20 -7.48 -5.51
CA ALA A 189 5.12 -7.86 -6.57
C ALA A 189 6.34 -6.94 -6.57
N ALA A 190 7.49 -7.47 -6.94
CA ALA A 190 8.73 -6.72 -7.09
C ALA A 190 9.35 -6.95 -8.47
N ARG A 191 9.93 -5.91 -9.03
CA ARG A 191 10.70 -5.99 -10.28
C ARG A 191 12.09 -5.41 -10.08
N SER A 192 13.10 -6.17 -10.53
CA SER A 192 14.50 -5.75 -10.49
C SER A 192 14.87 -4.81 -11.64
N VAL A 193 16.07 -4.24 -11.55
CA VAL A 193 16.66 -3.43 -12.63
C VAL A 193 16.86 -4.23 -13.93
N ASN A 194 16.98 -5.54 -13.84
CA ASN A 194 17.17 -6.43 -14.99
C ASN A 194 15.85 -6.95 -15.57
N GLY A 195 14.71 -6.53 -15.02
CA GLY A 195 13.39 -6.94 -15.48
C GLY A 195 12.86 -8.24 -14.87
N GLU A 196 13.59 -8.88 -13.96
CA GLU A 196 13.09 -10.02 -13.20
C GLU A 196 11.91 -9.59 -12.33
N VAL A 197 10.83 -10.38 -12.33
CA VAL A 197 9.63 -10.13 -11.51
C VAL A 197 9.40 -11.31 -10.59
N VAL A 198 9.34 -11.04 -9.28
CA VAL A 198 8.88 -11.97 -8.25
C VAL A 198 7.55 -11.51 -7.68
N ILE A 199 6.70 -12.46 -7.33
CA ILE A 199 5.33 -12.20 -6.86
C ILE A 199 5.13 -12.99 -5.58
N TYR A 200 4.66 -12.30 -4.53
CA TYR A 200 4.30 -12.92 -3.26
C TYR A 200 2.97 -13.67 -3.38
N PRO A 201 2.71 -14.63 -2.49
CA PRO A 201 1.41 -15.27 -2.43
C PRO A 201 0.27 -14.24 -2.37
N VAL A 202 -0.80 -14.49 -3.11
CA VAL A 202 -2.02 -13.66 -3.04
C VAL A 202 -2.60 -13.77 -1.65
N VAL A 203 -2.97 -12.65 -1.06
CA VAL A 203 -3.55 -12.58 0.28
C VAL A 203 -4.98 -12.08 0.25
N GLU A 204 -5.77 -12.53 1.21
CA GLU A 204 -7.07 -11.93 1.50
C GLU A 204 -6.88 -10.74 2.43
N THR A 205 -7.49 -9.61 2.10
CA THR A 205 -7.55 -8.42 2.96
C THR A 205 -8.99 -8.23 3.44
N GLN A 206 -9.15 -8.02 4.73
CA GLN A 206 -10.46 -7.75 5.34
C GLN A 206 -10.45 -6.34 5.90
N GLN A 207 -11.37 -5.53 5.42
CA GLN A 207 -11.47 -4.12 5.81
C GLN A 207 -12.61 -3.91 6.79
N GLU A 208 -12.42 -2.98 7.73
CA GLU A 208 -13.46 -2.44 8.58
C GLU A 208 -13.45 -0.92 8.45
N GLN A 209 -14.59 -0.32 8.17
CA GLN A 209 -14.71 1.13 7.91
C GLN A 209 -13.70 1.63 6.85
N GLN A 210 -13.52 0.84 5.78
CA GLN A 210 -12.61 1.11 4.66
C GLN A 210 -11.11 1.15 5.03
N VAL A 211 -10.73 0.64 6.20
CA VAL A 211 -9.34 0.50 6.62
C VAL A 211 -9.00 -0.98 6.77
N CYS A 212 -7.88 -1.41 6.18
CA CYS A 212 -7.43 -2.79 6.29
C CYS A 212 -7.22 -3.18 7.75
N ARG A 213 -8.00 -4.15 8.19
CA ARG A 213 -7.99 -4.69 9.55
C ARG A 213 -7.14 -5.93 9.65
N ARG A 214 -7.32 -6.86 8.71
CA ARG A 214 -6.69 -8.19 8.72
C ARG A 214 -6.14 -8.53 7.35
N VAL A 215 -5.09 -9.33 7.35
CA VAL A 215 -4.52 -9.96 6.14
C VAL A 215 -4.31 -11.44 6.44
N ILE A 216 -4.78 -12.30 5.56
CA ILE A 216 -4.61 -13.76 5.66
C ILE A 216 -3.81 -14.22 4.44
N ALA A 217 -2.67 -14.82 4.69
CA ALA A 217 -1.74 -15.32 3.69
C ALA A 217 -1.52 -16.83 3.79
N PRO A 218 -1.64 -17.61 2.72
CA PRO A 218 -2.23 -17.23 1.44
C PRO A 218 -3.75 -17.11 1.53
N ALA A 219 -4.37 -16.40 0.58
CA ALA A 219 -5.82 -16.35 0.43
C ALA A 219 -6.39 -17.72 0.09
N ASP A 220 -7.62 -17.99 0.56
CA ASP A 220 -8.37 -19.19 0.19
C ASP A 220 -9.11 -18.96 -1.13
N ILE A 221 -8.39 -19.13 -2.24
CA ILE A 221 -8.85 -18.91 -3.61
C ILE A 221 -8.46 -20.08 -4.52
N THR A 222 -9.11 -20.20 -5.65
CA THR A 222 -8.77 -21.23 -6.62
C THR A 222 -7.41 -20.99 -7.30
N PRO A 223 -6.71 -22.03 -7.77
CA PRO A 223 -5.46 -21.86 -8.50
C PRO A 223 -5.58 -20.96 -9.75
N ASN A 224 -6.75 -20.91 -10.36
CA ASN A 224 -7.01 -20.03 -11.51
C ASN A 224 -7.04 -18.56 -11.10
N GLN A 225 -7.72 -18.24 -10.00
CA GLN A 225 -7.79 -16.87 -9.45
C GLN A 225 -6.40 -16.38 -9.00
N ALA A 226 -5.60 -17.26 -8.37
CA ALA A 226 -4.22 -16.95 -8.03
C ALA A 226 -3.40 -16.61 -9.28
N LYS A 227 -3.46 -17.46 -10.33
CA LYS A 227 -2.77 -17.21 -11.62
C LYS A 227 -3.22 -15.92 -12.31
N GLN A 228 -4.52 -15.58 -12.24
CA GLN A 228 -5.03 -14.32 -12.79
C GLN A 228 -4.43 -13.13 -12.04
N SER A 229 -4.40 -13.16 -10.70
CA SER A 229 -3.80 -12.12 -9.86
C SER A 229 -2.32 -11.93 -10.15
N GLU A 230 -1.57 -13.03 -10.27
CA GLU A 230 -0.15 -13.01 -10.64
C GLU A 230 0.09 -12.45 -12.06
N ALA A 231 -0.76 -12.82 -13.03
CA ALA A 231 -0.66 -12.32 -14.39
C ALA A 231 -0.91 -10.81 -14.46
N ILE A 232 -1.89 -10.30 -13.70
CA ILE A 232 -2.15 -8.87 -13.57
C ILE A 232 -0.90 -8.15 -13.05
N ALA A 233 -0.33 -8.63 -11.94
CA ALA A 233 0.85 -8.03 -11.33
C ALA A 233 2.05 -8.03 -12.29
N ARG A 234 2.31 -9.14 -12.96
CA ARG A 234 3.42 -9.28 -13.92
C ARG A 234 3.26 -8.37 -15.13
N THR A 235 2.06 -8.31 -15.70
CA THR A 235 1.75 -7.44 -16.85
C THR A 235 1.96 -5.97 -16.47
N LEU A 236 1.45 -5.55 -15.31
CA LEU A 236 1.57 -4.19 -14.80
C LEU A 236 3.05 -3.78 -14.62
N LEU A 237 3.82 -4.55 -13.85
CA LEU A 237 5.19 -4.19 -13.53
C LEU A 237 6.10 -4.18 -14.77
N ASN A 238 5.85 -5.09 -15.70
CA ASN A 238 6.60 -5.12 -16.96
C ASN A 238 6.25 -3.94 -17.86
N SER A 239 4.97 -3.57 -17.96
CA SER A 239 4.55 -2.43 -18.78
C SER A 239 5.07 -1.09 -18.22
N LEU A 240 5.07 -0.92 -16.91
CA LEU A 240 5.66 0.24 -16.25
C LEU A 240 7.19 0.26 -16.26
N GLU A 241 7.82 -0.88 -16.55
CA GLU A 241 9.27 -1.11 -16.30
C GLU A 241 9.70 -0.65 -14.90
N ALA A 242 8.77 -0.77 -13.95
CA ALA A 242 8.94 -0.26 -12.61
C ALA A 242 9.95 -1.07 -11.81
N VAL A 243 10.86 -0.40 -11.12
CA VAL A 243 11.85 -1.05 -10.25
C VAL A 243 11.48 -0.78 -8.80
N GLY A 244 11.34 -1.83 -8.02
CA GLY A 244 10.91 -1.77 -6.62
C GLY A 244 9.76 -2.72 -6.33
N VAL A 245 9.13 -2.55 -5.17
CA VAL A 245 7.94 -3.29 -4.73
C VAL A 245 6.68 -2.47 -5.00
N PHE A 246 5.63 -3.16 -5.41
CA PHE A 246 4.30 -2.62 -5.64
C PHE A 246 3.26 -3.46 -4.90
N GLY A 247 2.30 -2.79 -4.27
CA GLY A 247 1.10 -3.42 -3.74
C GLY A 247 -0.07 -3.22 -4.72
N ILE A 248 -0.77 -4.29 -5.03
CA ILE A 248 -1.91 -4.28 -5.97
C ILE A 248 -3.11 -4.83 -5.23
N GLU A 249 -4.12 -4.00 -5.04
CA GLU A 249 -5.39 -4.39 -4.45
C GLU A 249 -6.35 -4.87 -5.54
N LEU A 250 -7.08 -5.93 -5.23
CA LEU A 250 -7.93 -6.63 -6.19
C LEU A 250 -9.29 -6.93 -5.56
N PHE A 251 -10.34 -6.95 -6.36
CA PHE A 251 -11.63 -7.52 -6.00
C PHE A 251 -11.79 -8.90 -6.62
N LEU A 252 -12.18 -9.88 -5.82
CA LEU A 252 -12.71 -11.14 -6.31
C LEU A 252 -14.24 -11.03 -6.32
N THR A 253 -14.81 -10.94 -7.49
CA THR A 253 -16.25 -10.79 -7.66
C THR A 253 -16.99 -12.11 -7.36
N THR A 254 -18.29 -12.03 -7.10
CA THR A 254 -19.15 -13.19 -6.83
C THR A 254 -19.27 -14.14 -8.04
N ASP A 255 -19.00 -13.68 -9.26
CA ASP A 255 -18.91 -14.51 -10.47
C ASP A 255 -17.49 -15.02 -10.74
N GLY A 256 -16.56 -14.83 -9.79
CA GLY A 256 -15.21 -15.40 -9.80
C GLY A 256 -14.17 -14.66 -10.64
N LYS A 257 -14.46 -13.43 -11.09
CA LYS A 257 -13.51 -12.57 -11.80
C LYS A 257 -12.60 -11.83 -10.80
N VAL A 258 -11.39 -11.53 -11.25
CA VAL A 258 -10.44 -10.69 -10.48
C VAL A 258 -10.34 -9.33 -11.17
N LEU A 259 -10.68 -8.26 -10.46
CA LEU A 259 -10.61 -6.88 -10.94
C LEU A 259 -9.57 -6.09 -10.14
N VAL A 260 -8.83 -5.19 -10.82
CA VAL A 260 -7.88 -4.31 -10.12
C VAL A 260 -8.65 -3.16 -9.44
N ASN A 261 -8.45 -3.03 -8.11
CA ASN A 261 -8.99 -1.92 -7.32
C ASN A 261 -8.02 -0.75 -7.26
N GLU A 262 -6.80 -0.94 -6.77
CA GLU A 262 -5.83 0.14 -6.58
C GLU A 262 -4.40 -0.37 -6.66
N ILE A 263 -3.46 0.53 -7.03
CA ILE A 263 -2.04 0.22 -7.09
C ILE A 263 -1.29 1.22 -6.23
N ALA A 264 -0.48 0.71 -5.31
CA ALA A 264 0.48 1.47 -4.54
C ALA A 264 1.90 1.21 -5.10
N PRO A 265 2.60 2.21 -5.65
CA PRO A 265 3.92 2.05 -6.25
C PRO A 265 5.04 2.00 -5.19
N ARG A 266 4.83 1.27 -4.12
CA ARG A 266 5.69 1.15 -2.93
C ARG A 266 5.35 -0.10 -2.13
N THR A 267 6.11 -0.35 -1.07
CA THR A 267 5.72 -1.33 -0.04
C THR A 267 4.32 -1.01 0.49
N HIS A 268 3.54 -2.05 0.78
CA HIS A 268 2.12 -1.90 1.11
C HIS A 268 1.74 -2.64 2.40
N ASN A 269 0.69 -2.15 3.06
CA ASN A 269 0.20 -2.73 4.33
C ASN A 269 -0.17 -4.21 4.19
N SER A 270 -0.79 -4.61 3.07
CA SER A 270 -1.14 -6.01 2.82
C SER A 270 0.08 -6.95 2.71
N GLY A 271 1.29 -6.41 2.56
CA GLY A 271 2.54 -7.18 2.51
C GLY A 271 3.30 -7.25 3.83
N HIS A 272 2.80 -6.67 4.93
CA HIS A 272 3.55 -6.66 6.20
C HIS A 272 3.74 -8.06 6.79
N PHE A 273 2.81 -9.00 6.54
CA PHE A 273 2.96 -10.41 6.92
C PHE A 273 4.29 -11.01 6.46
N SER A 274 4.84 -10.51 5.34
CA SER A 274 6.07 -11.04 4.75
C SER A 274 7.31 -10.84 5.62
N ILE A 275 7.27 -9.96 6.61
CA ILE A 275 8.39 -9.75 7.55
C ILE A 275 8.66 -11.04 8.32
N ASP A 276 7.59 -11.69 8.79
CA ASP A 276 7.66 -12.85 9.67
C ASP A 276 7.34 -14.17 8.96
N ALA A 277 6.66 -14.13 7.81
CA ALA A 277 6.10 -15.31 7.16
C ALA A 277 6.81 -15.71 5.85
N CYS A 278 7.62 -14.84 5.25
CA CYS A 278 8.31 -15.11 3.98
C CYS A 278 9.82 -15.19 4.17
N GLU A 279 10.50 -15.92 3.29
CA GLU A 279 11.97 -15.99 3.27
C GLU A 279 12.61 -14.61 3.06
N THR A 280 11.98 -13.78 2.20
CA THR A 280 12.39 -12.40 1.96
C THR A 280 11.19 -11.49 2.16
N SER A 281 11.28 -10.54 3.09
CA SER A 281 10.22 -9.57 3.32
C SER A 281 10.05 -8.60 2.14
N GLN A 282 8.86 -8.00 1.98
CA GLN A 282 8.65 -6.96 0.97
C GLN A 282 9.63 -5.78 1.10
N PHE A 283 10.08 -5.47 2.33
CA PHE A 283 11.02 -4.37 2.59
C PHE A 283 12.44 -4.73 2.13
N GLU A 284 12.88 -5.95 2.41
CA GLU A 284 14.15 -6.45 1.89
C GLU A 284 14.11 -6.56 0.37
N GLN A 285 13.01 -7.05 -0.19
CA GLN A 285 12.82 -7.16 -1.62
C GLN A 285 12.86 -5.80 -2.33
N HIS A 286 12.24 -4.79 -1.71
CA HIS A 286 12.28 -3.42 -2.21
C HIS A 286 13.71 -2.88 -2.25
N LEU A 287 14.47 -3.03 -1.15
CA LEU A 287 15.86 -2.59 -1.11
C LEU A 287 16.75 -3.37 -2.07
N ARG A 288 16.51 -4.70 -2.25
CA ARG A 288 17.21 -5.50 -3.26
C ARG A 288 16.96 -4.94 -4.66
N ALA A 289 15.69 -4.72 -5.01
CA ALA A 289 15.31 -4.19 -6.32
C ALA A 289 15.93 -2.81 -6.58
N VAL A 290 15.75 -1.85 -5.65
CA VAL A 290 16.24 -0.47 -5.85
C VAL A 290 17.76 -0.37 -5.80
N CYS A 291 18.44 -1.28 -5.11
CA CYS A 291 19.89 -1.35 -5.10
C CYS A 291 20.47 -2.12 -6.28
N GLY A 292 19.66 -2.77 -7.12
CA GLY A 292 20.12 -3.63 -8.23
C GLY A 292 20.77 -4.92 -7.74
N LEU A 293 20.36 -5.44 -6.57
CA LEU A 293 20.72 -6.75 -6.07
C LEU A 293 19.79 -7.81 -6.68
N ALA A 294 20.19 -9.08 -6.65
CA ALA A 294 19.31 -10.19 -7.00
C ALA A 294 18.09 -10.19 -6.09
N LEU A 295 16.91 -10.44 -6.67
CA LEU A 295 15.68 -10.58 -5.91
C LEU A 295 15.77 -11.84 -5.02
N GLY A 296 15.12 -11.80 -3.86
CA GLY A 296 15.03 -12.91 -2.95
C GLY A 296 13.76 -13.74 -3.18
N ASN A 297 13.67 -14.91 -2.53
CA ASN A 297 12.51 -15.78 -2.62
C ASN A 297 11.32 -15.17 -1.83
N PRO A 298 10.15 -14.95 -2.46
CA PRO A 298 8.96 -14.39 -1.81
C PRO A 298 8.07 -15.44 -1.11
N GLU A 299 8.46 -16.72 -1.14
CA GLU A 299 7.64 -17.82 -0.64
C GLU A 299 7.44 -17.78 0.87
N LEU A 300 6.28 -18.27 1.32
CA LEU A 300 6.01 -18.49 2.73
C LEU A 300 6.86 -19.67 3.25
N HIS A 301 7.40 -19.52 4.47
CA HIS A 301 8.03 -20.61 5.20
C HIS A 301 7.09 -21.26 6.25
N CYS A 302 5.82 -20.86 6.26
CA CYS A 302 4.74 -21.41 7.06
C CYS A 302 3.57 -21.85 6.17
N LYS A 303 2.58 -22.52 6.75
CA LYS A 303 1.40 -22.95 5.98
C LYS A 303 0.40 -21.83 5.78
N LYS A 304 0.22 -20.97 6.78
CA LYS A 304 -0.66 -19.80 6.76
C LYS A 304 -0.11 -18.74 7.72
N ALA A 305 -0.37 -17.49 7.44
CA ALA A 305 -0.08 -16.39 8.35
C ALA A 305 -1.31 -15.48 8.48
N VAL A 306 -1.51 -14.96 9.67
CA VAL A 306 -2.54 -13.95 9.96
C VAL A 306 -1.83 -12.69 10.44
N MET A 307 -2.08 -11.58 9.77
CA MET A 307 -1.62 -10.27 10.20
C MET A 307 -2.81 -9.41 10.57
N VAL A 308 -2.77 -8.80 11.75
CA VAL A 308 -3.80 -7.87 12.23
C VAL A 308 -3.18 -6.52 12.49
N ASN A 309 -3.77 -5.47 11.90
CA ASN A 309 -3.36 -4.10 12.14
C ASN A 309 -3.82 -3.63 13.53
N LEU A 310 -2.92 -3.04 14.28
CA LEU A 310 -3.19 -2.43 15.57
C LEU A 310 -3.50 -0.95 15.34
N LEU A 311 -4.79 -0.66 15.08
CA LEU A 311 -5.26 0.71 14.85
C LEU A 311 -5.55 1.40 16.16
N GLY A 312 -5.28 2.70 16.22
CA GLY A 312 -5.78 3.54 17.31
C GLY A 312 -7.30 3.55 17.32
N TYR A 313 -7.89 3.47 18.48
CA TYR A 313 -9.35 3.49 18.69
C TYR A 313 -9.79 4.66 19.60
N GLU A 314 -8.82 5.38 20.14
CA GLU A 314 -9.01 6.54 21.01
C GLU A 314 -7.91 7.59 20.80
N ASN A 315 -8.13 8.82 21.27
CA ASN A 315 -7.09 9.83 21.36
C ASN A 315 -6.31 9.61 22.67
N SER A 316 -5.05 9.20 22.57
CA SER A 316 -4.24 8.81 23.72
C SER A 316 -2.74 8.95 23.42
N HIS A 317 -1.94 9.10 24.46
CA HIS A 317 -0.48 8.97 24.42
C HIS A 317 0.01 7.64 25.00
N SER A 318 -0.90 6.67 25.18
CA SER A 318 -0.56 5.33 25.66
C SER A 318 0.32 4.59 24.66
N ASP A 319 1.31 3.87 25.17
CA ASP A 319 2.09 2.92 24.38
C ASP A 319 1.46 1.51 24.32
N TYR A 320 0.31 1.33 25.00
CA TYR A 320 -0.46 0.08 25.07
C TYR A 320 0.38 -1.14 25.49
N GLN A 321 1.37 -0.97 26.34
CA GLN A 321 2.34 -2.00 26.74
C GLN A 321 1.68 -3.30 27.19
N SER A 322 0.65 -3.21 28.04
CA SER A 322 -0.06 -4.40 28.55
C SER A 322 -0.71 -5.20 27.44
N LYS A 323 -1.39 -4.54 26.49
CA LYS A 323 -2.02 -5.21 25.33
C LYS A 323 -0.97 -5.81 24.40
N ARG A 324 0.12 -5.10 24.14
CA ARG A 324 1.24 -5.62 23.33
C ARG A 324 1.88 -6.86 23.95
N GLN A 325 2.03 -6.90 25.28
CA GLN A 325 2.53 -8.08 26.00
C GLN A 325 1.56 -9.27 25.88
N GLN A 326 0.24 -9.04 25.99
CA GLN A 326 -0.76 -10.08 25.81
C GLN A 326 -0.73 -10.64 24.38
N LEU A 327 -0.61 -9.77 23.37
CA LEU A 327 -0.47 -10.19 21.97
C LEU A 327 0.82 -10.99 21.75
N ALA A 328 1.94 -10.56 22.32
CA ALA A 328 3.22 -11.26 22.20
C ALA A 328 3.24 -12.62 22.95
N ALA A 329 2.31 -12.87 23.87
CA ALA A 329 2.15 -14.15 24.53
C ALA A 329 1.40 -15.20 23.69
N ILE A 330 0.78 -14.81 22.57
CA ILE A 330 0.16 -15.73 21.62
C ILE A 330 1.27 -16.57 20.96
N PRO A 331 1.16 -17.89 20.91
CA PRO A 331 2.17 -18.74 20.26
C PRO A 331 2.42 -18.32 18.80
N GLN A 332 3.67 -18.26 18.40
CA GLN A 332 4.10 -17.87 17.04
C GLN A 332 3.74 -16.41 16.64
N ALA A 333 3.41 -15.55 17.60
CA ALA A 333 3.10 -14.15 17.35
C ALA A 333 4.35 -13.27 17.39
N THR A 334 4.46 -12.36 16.42
CA THR A 334 5.42 -11.25 16.41
C THR A 334 4.66 -9.93 16.40
N VAL A 335 4.95 -9.05 17.35
CA VAL A 335 4.31 -7.72 17.47
C VAL A 335 5.28 -6.67 16.95
N HIS A 336 4.87 -5.96 15.91
CA HIS A 336 5.60 -4.82 15.33
C HIS A 336 4.94 -3.51 15.79
N TRP A 337 5.63 -2.78 16.65
CA TRP A 337 5.17 -1.50 17.18
C TRP A 337 5.95 -0.35 16.54
N TYR A 338 5.24 0.61 15.92
CA TYR A 338 5.86 1.66 15.11
C TYR A 338 6.42 2.85 15.92
N GLY A 339 6.27 2.83 17.25
CA GLY A 339 6.84 3.84 18.13
C GLY A 339 6.16 5.22 18.05
N LYS A 340 4.95 5.30 17.50
CA LYS A 340 4.20 6.56 17.42
C LYS A 340 3.79 7.04 18.80
N THR A 341 4.00 8.32 19.09
CA THR A 341 3.75 8.93 20.41
C THR A 341 2.29 9.24 20.69
N GLU A 342 1.44 9.25 19.67
CA GLU A 342 0.02 9.58 19.76
C GLU A 342 -0.83 8.52 19.07
N SER A 343 -1.91 8.12 19.71
CA SER A 343 -3.00 7.34 19.14
C SER A 343 -4.16 8.27 18.78
N ARG A 344 -4.81 7.95 17.65
CA ARG A 344 -6.10 8.52 17.24
C ARG A 344 -6.87 7.47 16.45
N PRO A 345 -8.21 7.52 16.41
CA PRO A 345 -9.01 6.55 15.66
C PRO A 345 -8.52 6.38 14.22
N GLY A 346 -8.31 5.11 13.81
CA GLY A 346 -7.82 4.73 12.49
C GLY A 346 -6.32 4.85 12.25
N ARG A 347 -5.54 5.47 13.15
CA ARG A 347 -4.08 5.56 12.99
C ARG A 347 -3.42 4.21 13.17
N LYS A 348 -2.66 3.75 12.18
CA LYS A 348 -1.87 2.51 12.26
C LYS A 348 -0.73 2.70 13.27
N LEU A 349 -0.80 2.01 14.42
CA LEU A 349 0.16 2.08 15.52
C LEU A 349 1.17 0.93 15.50
N GLY A 350 0.76 -0.20 14.91
CA GLY A 350 1.55 -1.42 14.80
C GLY A 350 0.78 -2.47 14.03
N HIS A 351 1.34 -3.67 14.00
CA HIS A 351 0.64 -4.88 13.58
C HIS A 351 1.17 -6.08 14.35
N VAL A 352 0.42 -7.14 14.35
CA VAL A 352 0.86 -8.45 14.85
C VAL A 352 0.71 -9.46 13.73
N THR A 353 1.74 -10.29 13.53
CA THR A 353 1.72 -11.42 12.61
C THR A 353 1.82 -12.70 13.42
N VAL A 354 0.96 -13.68 13.11
CA VAL A 354 1.01 -15.01 13.73
C VAL A 354 1.13 -16.06 12.63
N LEU A 355 2.08 -16.98 12.80
CA LEU A 355 2.32 -18.07 11.86
C LEU A 355 1.50 -19.30 12.27
N LEU A 356 0.95 -20.01 11.28
CA LEU A 356 0.16 -21.22 11.47
C LEU A 356 0.77 -22.38 10.68
N ASP A 357 0.82 -23.55 11.31
CA ASP A 357 1.36 -24.78 10.72
C ASP A 357 0.31 -25.60 9.94
N ALA A 358 -0.92 -25.08 9.81
CA ALA A 358 -2.03 -25.73 9.13
C ALA A 358 -2.71 -24.78 8.13
N HIS A 359 -3.20 -25.34 7.03
CA HIS A 359 -4.05 -24.64 6.07
C HIS A 359 -5.51 -24.64 6.56
N ASN A 360 -5.79 -23.94 7.66
CA ASN A 360 -7.13 -23.87 8.25
C ASN A 360 -7.59 -22.40 8.26
N GLN A 361 -8.59 -22.10 7.43
CA GLN A 361 -9.15 -20.75 7.31
C GLN A 361 -9.96 -20.34 8.55
N GLU A 362 -10.72 -21.29 9.13
CA GLU A 362 -11.51 -21.03 10.33
C GLU A 362 -10.60 -20.69 11.52
N ALA A 363 -9.54 -21.49 11.72
CA ALA A 363 -8.53 -21.20 12.75
C ALA A 363 -7.83 -19.83 12.53
N ALA A 364 -7.60 -19.44 11.28
CA ALA A 364 -7.04 -18.12 10.98
C ALA A 364 -8.00 -16.99 11.34
N ASN A 365 -9.29 -17.16 11.05
CA ASN A 365 -10.32 -16.18 11.41
C ASN A 365 -10.49 -16.08 12.94
N ASP A 366 -10.56 -17.21 13.64
CA ASP A 366 -10.68 -17.24 15.10
C ASP A 366 -9.48 -16.59 15.78
N LEU A 367 -8.29 -16.81 15.24
CA LEU A 367 -7.07 -16.18 15.72
C LEU A 367 -7.11 -14.66 15.51
N ALA A 368 -7.55 -14.20 14.36
CA ALA A 368 -7.71 -12.78 14.09
C ALA A 368 -8.69 -12.13 15.08
N HIS A 369 -9.83 -12.76 15.34
CA HIS A 369 -10.79 -12.32 16.35
C HIS A 369 -10.20 -12.31 17.77
N THR A 370 -9.39 -13.31 18.12
CA THR A 370 -8.70 -13.36 19.41
C THR A 370 -7.76 -12.16 19.57
N ILE A 371 -6.95 -11.86 18.55
CA ILE A 371 -6.05 -10.71 18.55
C ILE A 371 -6.85 -9.41 18.72
N GLU A 372 -7.94 -9.28 17.99
CA GLU A 372 -8.78 -8.09 18.04
C GLU A 372 -9.47 -7.92 19.40
N SER A 373 -9.92 -8.99 20.01
CA SER A 373 -10.53 -8.94 21.36
C SER A 373 -9.55 -8.47 22.44
N ILE A 374 -8.25 -8.70 22.24
CA ILE A 374 -7.21 -8.18 23.13
C ILE A 374 -6.97 -6.69 22.83
N TRP A 375 -6.94 -6.32 21.55
CA TRP A 375 -6.54 -4.97 21.15
C TRP A 375 -7.66 -3.95 21.27
N TYR A 376 -8.82 -4.23 20.71
CA TYR A 376 -9.93 -3.28 20.71
C TYR A 376 -10.79 -3.40 21.98
N PRO A 377 -11.36 -2.29 22.44
CA PRO A 377 -12.37 -2.35 23.52
C PRO A 377 -13.61 -3.08 23.01
N SER A 378 -14.25 -3.81 23.94
CA SER A 378 -15.52 -4.49 23.71
C SER A 378 -16.67 -3.49 23.48
#